data_4c834938fd46579a429d6638e86108cd
#
_entry.id   4c834938fd46579a429d6638e86108cd
#
_cell.length_a   1.000
_cell.length_b   1.000
_cell.length_c   1.000
_cell.angle_alpha   90.00
_cell.angle_beta   90.00
_cell.angle_gamma   90.00
#
_symmetry.space_group_name_H-M   'P 1'
#
loop_
_entity.id
_entity.type
_entity.pdbx_description
1 polymer ?
#
loop_
_entity_poly.entity_id
_entity_poly.type
_entity_poly.pdbx_seq_one_letter_code
_entity_poly.pdbx_strand_id
1 'polypeptide(L)'
;MALNKLNKVFIEYPDTNILIEGHTDNTGSATYNLSLSERRANAVAAALLATGVSSNRITTKWYGESQPKLDNTSDENRALNRRVHFVITANEKMKAEAKQNQ
;
A
#
# COMPACT_ATOMS: atom_id res chain seq x y z
N MET A 1 5.71 7.90 14.15
CA MET A 1 5.71 6.83 13.14
C MET A 1 5.30 7.37 11.78
N ALA A 2 5.91 6.88 10.72
CA ALA A 2 5.57 7.30 9.36
C ALA A 2 4.09 7.10 9.02
N LEU A 3 3.47 6.04 9.53
CA LEU A 3 2.05 5.75 9.29
C LEU A 3 1.12 6.83 9.84
N ASN A 4 1.49 7.45 10.97
CA ASN A 4 0.69 8.54 11.53
C ASN A 4 0.68 9.78 10.64
N LYS A 5 1.78 10.07 9.97
CA LYS A 5 1.86 11.19 9.01
C LYS A 5 1.04 10.91 7.76
N LEU A 6 1.14 9.68 7.23
CA LEU A 6 0.32 9.24 6.09
C LEU A 6 -1.16 9.31 6.40
N ASN A 7 -1.54 8.89 7.60
CA ASN A 7 -2.92 8.91 8.04
C ASN A 7 -3.51 10.32 8.03
N LYS A 8 -2.76 11.32 8.48
CA LYS A 8 -3.18 12.73 8.40
C LYS A 8 -3.45 13.15 6.97
N VAL A 9 -2.57 12.79 6.03
CA VAL A 9 -2.74 13.10 4.61
C VAL A 9 -4.03 12.48 4.08
N PHE A 10 -4.32 11.23 4.40
CA PHE A 10 -5.52 10.55 3.93
C PHE A 10 -6.80 11.16 4.49
N ILE A 11 -6.77 11.67 5.72
CA ILE A 11 -7.89 12.37 6.32
C ILE A 11 -8.09 13.75 5.69
N GLU A 12 -7.01 14.48 5.43
CA GLU A 12 -7.06 15.81 4.82
C GLU A 12 -7.51 15.76 3.35
N TYR A 13 -7.25 14.66 2.65
CA TYR A 13 -7.62 14.49 1.24
C TYR A 13 -8.60 13.32 1.09
N PRO A 14 -9.86 13.48 1.53
CA PRO A 14 -10.82 12.38 1.57
C PRO A 14 -11.27 11.88 0.20
N ASP A 15 -10.98 12.62 -0.88
CA ASP A 15 -11.38 12.27 -2.24
C ASP A 15 -10.29 11.50 -2.99
N THR A 16 -9.49 10.72 -2.26
CA THR A 16 -8.48 9.84 -2.84
C THR A 16 -8.79 8.38 -2.54
N ASN A 17 -8.38 7.50 -3.45
CA ASN A 17 -8.39 6.07 -3.25
C ASN A 17 -6.97 5.59 -2.92
N ILE A 18 -6.88 4.60 -2.05
CA ILE A 18 -5.61 4.10 -1.52
C ILE A 18 -5.49 2.63 -1.87
N LEU A 19 -4.50 2.29 -2.68
CA LEU A 19 -4.13 0.90 -2.96
C LEU A 19 -2.89 0.58 -2.11
N ILE A 20 -2.99 -0.48 -1.32
CA ILE A 20 -1.90 -0.96 -0.46
C ILE A 20 -1.36 -2.24 -1.08
N GLU A 21 -0.09 -2.24 -1.47
CA GLU A 21 0.57 -3.38 -2.13
C GLU A 21 1.64 -3.96 -1.22
N GLY A 22 1.47 -5.23 -0.84
CA GLY A 22 2.44 -5.95 -0.03
C GLY A 22 3.47 -6.67 -0.89
N HIS A 23 4.73 -6.58 -0.49
CA HIS A 23 5.87 -7.19 -1.15
C HIS A 23 6.79 -7.87 -0.15
N THR A 24 7.53 -8.88 -0.62
CA THR A 24 8.57 -9.56 0.15
C THR A 24 9.85 -9.64 -0.67
N ASP A 25 10.95 -10.07 -0.03
CA ASP A 25 12.11 -10.55 -0.75
C ASP A 25 11.88 -12.02 -1.16
N ASN A 26 12.92 -12.69 -1.68
CA ASN A 26 12.83 -14.08 -2.13
C ASN A 26 13.30 -15.11 -1.09
N THR A 27 13.42 -14.72 0.17
CA THR A 27 13.82 -15.64 1.25
C THR A 27 12.65 -16.54 1.62
N GLY A 28 12.85 -17.84 1.59
CA GLY A 28 11.80 -18.83 1.85
C GLY A 28 10.99 -19.19 0.61
N SER A 29 9.86 -19.85 0.80
CA SER A 29 9.02 -20.29 -0.32
C SER A 29 8.17 -19.17 -0.89
N ALA A 30 7.89 -19.26 -2.20
CA ALA A 30 7.00 -18.28 -2.86
C ALA A 30 5.60 -18.27 -2.25
N THR A 31 5.06 -19.44 -1.91
CA THR A 31 3.74 -19.55 -1.27
C THR A 31 3.70 -18.87 0.08
N TYR A 32 4.73 -19.08 0.91
CA TYR A 32 4.83 -18.41 2.20
C TYR A 32 4.92 -16.88 2.04
N ASN A 33 5.74 -16.42 1.10
CA ASN A 33 5.93 -14.99 0.85
C ASN A 33 4.67 -14.32 0.32
N LEU A 34 3.89 -15.02 -0.50
CA LEU A 34 2.61 -14.51 -0.95
C LEU A 34 1.66 -14.29 0.24
N SER A 35 1.55 -15.27 1.13
CA SER A 35 0.73 -15.17 2.34
C SER A 35 1.23 -14.07 3.27
N LEU A 36 2.55 -13.93 3.42
CA LEU A 36 3.15 -12.90 4.26
C LEU A 36 2.85 -11.49 3.73
N SER A 37 2.96 -11.29 2.41
CA SER A 37 2.65 -9.99 1.81
C SER A 37 1.17 -9.62 1.95
N GLU A 38 0.27 -10.61 1.86
CA GLU A 38 -1.16 -10.43 2.14
C GLU A 38 -1.38 -9.94 3.57
N ARG A 39 -0.79 -10.63 4.55
CA ARG A 39 -0.93 -10.27 5.96
C ARG A 39 -0.40 -8.88 6.25
N ARG A 40 0.73 -8.50 5.64
CA ARG A 40 1.31 -7.17 5.81
C ARG A 40 0.42 -6.08 5.21
N ALA A 41 -0.08 -6.28 4.01
CA ALA A 41 -0.98 -5.31 3.37
C ALA A 41 -2.28 -5.15 4.18
N ASN A 42 -2.85 -6.26 4.65
CA ASN A 42 -4.08 -6.24 5.46
C ASN A 42 -3.86 -5.60 6.83
N ALA A 43 -2.69 -5.78 7.45
CA ALA A 43 -2.36 -5.14 8.72
C ALA A 43 -2.28 -3.62 8.58
N VAL A 44 -1.70 -3.12 7.49
CA VAL A 44 -1.65 -1.69 7.20
C VAL A 44 -3.05 -1.14 6.95
N ALA A 45 -3.87 -1.87 6.17
CA ALA A 45 -5.26 -1.49 5.93
C ALA A 45 -6.05 -1.39 7.24
N ALA A 46 -5.90 -2.36 8.13
CA ALA A 46 -6.56 -2.35 9.43
C ALA A 46 -6.13 -1.15 10.28
N ALA A 47 -4.86 -0.79 10.26
CA ALA A 47 -4.34 0.37 10.97
C ALA A 47 -4.96 1.68 10.44
N LEU A 48 -5.10 1.82 9.12
CA LEU A 48 -5.75 2.99 8.51
C LEU A 48 -7.24 3.06 8.86
N LEU A 49 -7.94 1.93 8.81
CA LEU A 49 -9.36 1.87 9.21
C LEU A 49 -9.55 2.28 10.66
N ALA A 50 -8.65 1.85 11.56
CA ALA A 50 -8.72 2.20 12.98
C ALA A 50 -8.55 3.69 13.24
N THR A 51 -7.94 4.42 12.32
CA THR A 51 -7.72 5.88 12.44
C THR A 51 -8.78 6.70 11.73
N GLY A 52 -9.81 6.08 11.14
CA GLY A 52 -10.95 6.78 10.57
C GLY A 52 -10.99 6.87 9.04
N VAL A 53 -10.05 6.24 8.34
CA VAL A 53 -10.10 6.17 6.88
C VAL A 53 -11.21 5.19 6.46
N SER A 54 -12.10 5.60 5.56
CA SER A 54 -13.22 4.77 5.11
C SER A 54 -12.77 3.52 4.36
N SER A 55 -13.40 2.39 4.65
CA SER A 55 -13.07 1.11 4.02
C SER A 55 -13.26 1.12 2.49
N ASN A 56 -14.23 1.88 1.98
CA ASN A 56 -14.49 1.95 0.55
C ASN A 56 -13.39 2.69 -0.24
N ARG A 57 -12.46 3.34 0.44
CA ARG A 57 -11.31 4.01 -0.17
C ARG A 57 -10.08 3.12 -0.24
N ILE A 58 -10.08 1.98 0.46
CA ILE A 58 -8.89 1.14 0.65
C ILE A 58 -9.04 -0.15 -0.13
N THR A 59 -8.04 -0.46 -0.93
CA THR A 59 -7.90 -1.75 -1.64
C THR A 59 -6.54 -2.33 -1.30
N THR A 60 -6.47 -3.63 -1.07
CA THR A 60 -5.21 -4.33 -0.81
C THR A 60 -4.89 -5.27 -1.96
N LYS A 61 -3.62 -5.34 -2.32
CA LYS A 61 -3.06 -6.35 -3.22
C LYS A 61 -1.75 -6.85 -2.64
N TRP A 62 -1.35 -8.04 -3.04
CA TRP A 62 -0.11 -8.64 -2.56
C TRP A 62 0.53 -9.45 -3.66
N TYR A 63 1.84 -9.40 -3.72
CA TYR A 63 2.62 -9.96 -4.82
C TYR A 63 3.68 -10.94 -4.34
N GLY A 64 3.91 -11.03 -3.01
CA GLY A 64 5.01 -11.82 -2.48
C GLY A 64 6.33 -11.34 -3.07
N GLU A 65 7.10 -12.27 -3.62
CA GLU A 65 8.39 -11.99 -4.25
C GLU A 65 8.32 -11.72 -5.75
N SER A 66 7.12 -11.76 -6.35
CA SER A 66 6.96 -11.75 -7.81
C SER A 66 7.29 -10.41 -8.48
N GLN A 67 7.29 -9.31 -7.74
CA GLN A 67 7.56 -7.98 -8.27
C GLN A 67 8.61 -7.25 -7.45
N PRO A 68 9.87 -7.68 -7.49
CA PRO A 68 10.93 -7.03 -6.73
C PRO A 68 11.23 -5.65 -7.29
N LYS A 69 11.52 -4.70 -6.40
CA LYS A 69 11.99 -3.38 -6.78
C LYS A 69 13.45 -3.41 -7.25
N LEU A 70 14.23 -4.29 -6.64
CA LEU A 70 15.64 -4.51 -6.94
C LEU A 70 15.91 -6.02 -6.99
N ASP A 71 17.00 -6.42 -7.64
CA ASP A 71 17.41 -7.83 -7.62
C ASP A 71 17.70 -8.30 -6.20
N ASN A 72 17.31 -9.52 -5.87
CA ASN A 72 17.52 -10.12 -4.54
C ASN A 72 18.93 -10.69 -4.38
N THR A 73 19.96 -9.91 -4.75
CA THR A 73 21.36 -10.34 -4.78
C THR A 73 22.17 -9.89 -3.56
N SER A 74 21.64 -8.99 -2.74
CA SER A 74 22.29 -8.51 -1.53
C SER A 74 21.28 -8.36 -0.41
N ASP A 75 21.75 -8.29 0.84
CA ASP A 75 20.88 -8.07 1.98
C ASP A 75 20.21 -6.71 1.92
N GLU A 76 20.90 -5.69 1.43
CA GLU A 76 20.33 -4.35 1.26
C GLU A 76 19.19 -4.36 0.24
N ASN A 77 19.37 -5.03 -0.90
CA ASN A 77 18.34 -5.14 -1.93
C ASN A 77 17.13 -5.92 -1.42
N ARG A 78 17.36 -7.03 -0.71
CA ARG A 78 16.28 -7.80 -0.11
C ARG A 78 15.49 -6.97 0.90
N ALA A 79 16.18 -6.18 1.72
CA ALA A 79 15.52 -5.30 2.69
C ALA A 79 14.60 -4.27 2.00
N LEU A 80 15.02 -3.71 0.87
CA LEU A 80 14.21 -2.78 0.09
C LEU A 80 13.01 -3.46 -0.59
N ASN A 81 13.12 -4.76 -0.91
CA ASN A 81 12.01 -5.52 -1.47
C ASN A 81 10.95 -5.90 -0.43
N ARG A 82 11.32 -5.99 0.85
CA ARG A 82 10.38 -6.19 1.96
C ARG A 82 9.67 -4.88 2.25
N ARG A 83 8.62 -4.60 1.50
CA ARG A 83 7.96 -3.30 1.59
C ARG A 83 6.45 -3.39 1.44
N VAL A 84 5.78 -2.36 1.93
CA VAL A 84 4.40 -2.06 1.56
C VAL A 84 4.43 -0.77 0.73
N HIS A 85 3.85 -0.82 -0.44
CA HIS A 85 3.81 0.29 -1.38
C HIS A 85 2.40 0.88 -1.42
N PHE A 86 2.30 2.21 -1.39
CA PHE A 86 1.02 2.90 -1.48
C PHE A 86 0.87 3.53 -2.87
N VAL A 87 -0.26 3.27 -3.51
CA VAL A 87 -0.64 3.95 -4.74
C VAL A 87 -1.88 4.79 -4.44
N ILE A 88 -1.76 6.09 -4.59
CA ILE A 88 -2.82 7.03 -4.24
C ILE A 88 -3.34 7.65 -5.53
N THR A 89 -4.66 7.50 -5.77
CA THR A 89 -5.30 8.02 -6.96
C THR A 89 -6.48 8.91 -6.58
N ALA A 90 -6.79 9.88 -7.45
CA ALA A 90 -8.00 10.67 -7.31
C ALA A 90 -9.22 9.76 -7.52
N ASN A 91 -10.23 9.87 -6.64
CA ASN A 91 -11.49 9.17 -6.85
C ASN A 91 -12.39 9.95 -7.84
N GLU A 92 -13.56 9.43 -8.13
CA GLU A 92 -14.47 10.02 -9.12
C GLU A 92 -14.91 11.44 -8.73
N LYS A 93 -15.11 11.70 -7.46
CA LYS A 93 -15.49 13.02 -6.96
C LYS A 93 -14.38 14.05 -7.21
N MET A 94 -13.14 13.72 -6.91
CA MET A 94 -11.99 14.60 -7.14
C MET A 94 -11.78 14.86 -8.63
N LYS A 95 -11.92 13.84 -9.47
CA LYS A 95 -11.82 13.97 -10.93
C LYS A 95 -12.90 14.90 -11.49
N ALA A 96 -14.12 14.78 -10.99
CA ALA A 96 -15.23 15.66 -11.41
C ALA A 96 -14.96 17.12 -11.02
N GLU A 97 -14.49 17.37 -9.81
CA GLU A 97 -14.15 18.72 -9.34
C GLU A 97 -13.01 19.33 -10.17
N ALA A 98 -11.98 18.54 -10.50
CA ALA A 98 -10.88 19.00 -11.35
C ALA A 98 -11.36 19.40 -12.75
N LYS A 99 -12.30 18.65 -13.33
CA LYS A 99 -12.89 18.99 -14.64
C LYS A 99 -13.69 20.29 -14.58
N GLN A 100 -14.40 20.54 -13.49
CA GLN A 100 -15.19 21.76 -13.33
C GLN A 100 -14.33 23.02 -13.22
N ASN A 101 -13.10 22.87 -12.75
CA ASN A 101 -12.16 23.97 -12.53
C ASN A 101 -11.26 24.25 -13.74
N GLN A 102 -11.46 23.56 -14.85
CA GLN A 102 -10.69 23.77 -16.09
C GLN A 102 -11.36 24.75 -17.04
#